data_4889c9d1a408dc29795369fea5855ca3
#
_entry.id   4889c9d1a408dc29795369fea5855ca3
#
_cell.length_a   1.000
_cell.length_b   1.000
_cell.length_c   1.000
_cell.angle_alpha   90.00
_cell.angle_beta   90.00
_cell.angle_gamma   90.00
#
_symmetry.space_group_name_H-M   'P 1'
#
loop_
_entity.id
_entity.type
_entity.pdbx_description
1 polymer ?
#
loop_
_entity_poly.entity_id
_entity_poly.type
_entity_poly.pdbx_seq_one_letter_code
_entity_poly.pdbx_strand_id
1 'polypeptide(L)'
;MTKVLYAGSFDPMTNGHMNIIEQACDLFDEVIIAVMQNTSKKAGLFTLEERIEMIRELYQNNPHIQVISGNSATVDIALLYECKAMIRGLRSLSDYDYEVQLQQVNKELSHHQVNTICFFADKEYQFVSSSVVKELFYLNKDISNYVDPIIQEKMLTKKR
;
A
#
# COMPACT_ATOMS: atom_id res chain seq x y z
N MET A 1 -10.10 -19.73 -5.12
CA MET A 1 -9.17 -18.89 -4.36
C MET A 1 -9.41 -17.42 -4.72
N THR A 2 -9.72 -16.60 -3.74
CA THR A 2 -10.06 -15.20 -3.97
C THR A 2 -8.83 -14.32 -3.74
N LYS A 3 -8.34 -13.70 -4.82
CA LYS A 3 -7.18 -12.81 -4.81
C LYS A 3 -7.61 -11.36 -4.87
N VAL A 4 -6.92 -10.50 -4.14
CA VAL A 4 -7.11 -9.05 -4.18
C VAL A 4 -5.77 -8.34 -4.35
N LEU A 5 -5.82 -7.16 -4.97
CA LEU A 5 -4.64 -6.32 -5.21
C LEU A 5 -4.66 -5.13 -4.26
N TYR A 6 -3.55 -4.91 -3.57
CA TYR A 6 -3.29 -3.65 -2.85
C TYR A 6 -2.10 -2.95 -3.49
N ALA A 7 -2.37 -1.88 -4.23
CA ALA A 7 -1.35 -1.13 -4.95
C ALA A 7 -1.05 0.21 -4.26
N GLY A 8 0.22 0.57 -4.22
CA GLY A 8 0.67 1.85 -3.67
C GLY A 8 2.17 2.05 -3.83
N SER A 9 2.63 3.27 -3.57
CA SER A 9 4.06 3.55 -3.58
C SER A 9 4.79 2.99 -2.36
N PHE A 10 4.13 2.95 -1.20
CA PHE A 10 4.68 2.43 0.07
C PHE A 10 6.07 2.99 0.38
N ASP A 11 6.19 4.29 0.42
CA ASP A 11 7.45 5.00 0.58
C ASP A 11 7.47 5.93 1.84
N PRO A 12 7.57 5.33 3.02
CA PRO A 12 7.59 3.90 3.34
C PRO A 12 6.21 3.29 3.54
N MET A 13 6.14 1.96 3.68
CA MET A 13 4.97 1.28 4.25
C MET A 13 4.80 1.69 5.71
N THR A 14 3.58 2.00 6.11
CA THR A 14 3.24 2.45 7.46
C THR A 14 2.36 1.43 8.18
N ASN A 15 2.19 1.61 9.48
CA ASN A 15 1.24 0.79 10.26
C ASN A 15 -0.20 0.93 9.75
N GLY A 16 -0.55 2.06 9.13
CA GLY A 16 -1.85 2.23 8.46
C GLY A 16 -2.02 1.32 7.25
N HIS A 17 -1.00 1.20 6.40
CA HIS A 17 -1.02 0.23 5.29
C HIS A 17 -1.10 -1.21 5.81
N MET A 18 -0.33 -1.54 6.84
CA MET A 18 -0.31 -2.88 7.43
C MET A 18 -1.68 -3.25 8.03
N ASN A 19 -2.38 -2.30 8.64
CA ASN A 19 -3.74 -2.49 9.15
C ASN A 19 -4.73 -2.87 8.03
N ILE A 20 -4.66 -2.22 6.88
CA ILE A 20 -5.51 -2.55 5.72
C ILE A 20 -5.16 -3.95 5.18
N ILE A 21 -3.89 -4.28 5.11
CA ILE A 21 -3.43 -5.61 4.65
C ILE A 21 -3.93 -6.71 5.60
N GLU A 22 -3.84 -6.49 6.91
CA GLU A 22 -4.33 -7.41 7.93
C GLU A 22 -5.83 -7.69 7.78
N GLN A 23 -6.65 -6.63 7.66
CA GLN A 23 -8.09 -6.76 7.42
C GLN A 23 -8.38 -7.53 6.12
N ALA A 24 -7.58 -7.31 5.08
CA ALA A 24 -7.75 -8.02 3.82
C ALA A 24 -7.37 -9.51 3.94
N CYS A 25 -6.31 -9.85 4.67
CA CYS A 25 -5.91 -11.23 4.91
C CYS A 25 -6.95 -12.04 5.69
N ASP A 26 -7.77 -11.38 6.52
CA ASP A 26 -8.87 -12.04 7.24
C ASP A 26 -10.04 -12.44 6.32
N LEU A 27 -10.15 -11.80 5.16
CA LEU A 27 -11.32 -11.96 4.26
C LEU A 27 -10.99 -12.67 2.93
N PHE A 28 -9.74 -12.63 2.51
CA PHE A 28 -9.31 -13.14 1.20
C PHE A 28 -8.20 -14.18 1.32
N ASP A 29 -8.17 -15.08 0.37
CA ASP A 29 -7.19 -16.18 0.35
C ASP A 29 -5.77 -15.68 0.06
N GLU A 30 -5.65 -14.63 -0.79
CA GLU A 30 -4.36 -14.08 -1.19
C GLU A 30 -4.45 -12.54 -1.39
N VAL A 31 -3.50 -11.83 -0.81
CA VAL A 31 -3.31 -10.39 -1.00
C VAL A 31 -2.02 -10.16 -1.79
N ILE A 32 -2.17 -9.57 -2.98
CA ILE A 32 -1.03 -9.16 -3.81
C ILE A 32 -0.73 -7.70 -3.51
N ILE A 33 0.46 -7.43 -2.96
CA ILE A 33 0.95 -6.08 -2.72
C ILE A 33 1.77 -5.66 -3.94
N ALA A 34 1.24 -4.71 -4.72
CA ALA A 34 1.94 -4.14 -5.86
C ALA A 34 2.64 -2.84 -5.44
N VAL A 35 3.96 -2.88 -5.35
CA VAL A 35 4.77 -1.70 -5.08
C VAL A 35 4.94 -0.93 -6.38
N MET A 36 4.28 0.22 -6.47
CA MET A 36 4.22 0.99 -7.71
C MET A 36 5.47 1.82 -7.92
N GLN A 37 5.94 1.86 -9.16
CA GLN A 37 6.99 2.78 -9.55
C GLN A 37 6.50 4.21 -9.43
N ASN A 38 7.29 5.07 -8.79
CA ASN A 38 6.94 6.46 -8.65
C ASN A 38 7.21 7.18 -9.99
N THR A 39 6.15 7.65 -10.64
CA THR A 39 6.24 8.37 -11.92
C THR A 39 6.52 9.85 -11.75
N SER A 40 6.48 10.37 -10.51
CA SER A 40 6.78 11.77 -10.24
C SER A 40 8.30 12.01 -10.35
N LYS A 41 8.67 13.20 -10.87
CA LYS A 41 10.08 13.62 -10.98
C LYS A 41 10.78 13.83 -9.62
N LYS A 42 10.05 13.78 -8.51
CA LYS A 42 10.63 13.85 -7.16
C LYS A 42 11.07 12.46 -6.73
N ALA A 43 12.35 12.34 -6.40
CA ALA A 43 12.88 11.12 -5.80
C ALA A 43 12.14 10.83 -4.48
N GLY A 44 11.71 9.57 -4.30
CA GLY A 44 11.19 9.09 -3.03
C GLY A 44 12.29 8.93 -1.98
N LEU A 45 11.90 8.55 -0.78
CA LEU A 45 12.86 8.24 0.28
C LEU A 45 13.65 6.97 -0.04
N PHE A 46 12.97 5.98 -0.60
CA PHE A 46 13.51 4.67 -0.96
C PHE A 46 13.36 4.41 -2.46
N THR A 47 14.30 3.66 -3.03
CA THR A 47 14.17 3.14 -4.39
C THR A 47 13.04 2.10 -4.46
N LEU A 48 12.62 1.76 -5.66
CA LEU A 48 11.60 0.70 -5.85
C LEU A 48 12.07 -0.63 -5.25
N GLU A 49 13.31 -1.00 -5.51
CA GLU A 49 13.93 -2.23 -5.02
C GLU A 49 13.97 -2.27 -3.48
N GLU A 50 14.41 -1.18 -2.85
CA GLU A 50 14.44 -1.06 -1.39
C GLU A 50 13.04 -1.22 -0.78
N ARG A 51 12.01 -0.62 -1.39
CA ARG A 51 10.64 -0.74 -0.91
C ARG A 51 10.11 -2.17 -1.04
N ILE A 52 10.38 -2.84 -2.15
CA ILE A 52 10.00 -4.23 -2.37
C ILE A 52 10.68 -5.15 -1.35
N GLU A 53 11.99 -4.99 -1.14
CA GLU A 53 12.75 -5.79 -0.18
C GLU A 53 12.23 -5.63 1.25
N MET A 54 11.98 -4.39 1.70
CA MET A 54 11.44 -4.13 3.02
C MET A 54 10.08 -4.80 3.22
N ILE A 55 9.18 -4.71 2.25
CA ILE A 55 7.85 -5.31 2.36
C ILE A 55 7.93 -6.83 2.32
N ARG A 56 8.81 -7.40 1.51
CA ARG A 56 9.07 -8.85 1.52
C ARG A 56 9.61 -9.33 2.87
N GLU A 57 10.49 -8.58 3.48
CA GLU A 57 11.01 -8.87 4.81
C GLU A 57 9.90 -8.86 5.88
N LEU A 58 9.01 -7.84 5.83
CA LEU A 58 7.85 -7.75 6.74
C LEU A 58 6.93 -8.97 6.66
N TYR A 59 6.72 -9.51 5.48
CA TYR A 59 5.74 -10.57 5.23
C TYR A 59 6.36 -11.92 4.85
N GLN A 60 7.66 -12.12 5.07
CA GLN A 60 8.39 -13.33 4.69
C GLN A 60 7.79 -14.65 5.19
N ASN A 61 7.07 -14.60 6.31
CA ASN A 61 6.45 -15.78 6.94
C ASN A 61 4.93 -15.84 6.69
N ASN A 62 4.38 -14.98 5.86
CA ASN A 62 2.96 -14.99 5.55
C ASN A 62 2.71 -15.54 4.13
N PRO A 63 2.21 -16.79 4.02
CA PRO A 63 2.01 -17.42 2.72
C PRO A 63 0.82 -16.84 1.92
N HIS A 64 -0.02 -16.01 2.56
CA HIS A 64 -1.16 -15.36 1.91
C HIS A 64 -0.78 -14.05 1.22
N ILE A 65 0.48 -13.60 1.33
CA ILE A 65 0.94 -12.33 0.77
C ILE A 65 1.98 -12.58 -0.31
N GLN A 66 1.73 -11.99 -1.49
CA GLN A 66 2.69 -11.90 -2.58
C GLN A 66 3.09 -10.43 -2.80
N VAL A 67 4.37 -10.15 -2.92
CA VAL A 67 4.89 -8.79 -3.18
C VAL A 67 5.48 -8.71 -4.58
N ILE A 68 4.94 -7.79 -5.38
CA ILE A 68 5.36 -7.57 -6.77
C ILE A 68 5.72 -6.11 -7.04
N SER A 69 6.44 -5.85 -8.11
CA SER A 69 6.61 -4.50 -8.65
C SER A 69 5.47 -4.16 -9.60
N GLY A 70 5.02 -2.91 -9.62
CA GLY A 70 4.01 -2.41 -10.55
C GLY A 70 4.53 -1.25 -11.39
N ASN A 71 4.41 -1.36 -12.71
CA ASN A 71 4.85 -0.34 -13.68
C ASN A 71 3.77 -0.01 -14.73
N SER A 72 2.56 -0.51 -14.55
CA SER A 72 1.40 -0.26 -15.41
C SER A 72 0.22 0.23 -14.59
N ALA A 73 -0.92 0.47 -15.23
CA ALA A 73 -2.15 0.81 -14.52
C ALA A 73 -2.52 -0.29 -13.51
N THR A 74 -2.97 0.10 -12.32
CA THR A 74 -3.30 -0.85 -11.24
C THR A 74 -4.35 -1.88 -11.67
N VAL A 75 -5.31 -1.46 -12.49
CA VAL A 75 -6.34 -2.36 -13.03
C VAL A 75 -5.76 -3.42 -13.95
N ASP A 76 -4.75 -3.09 -14.77
CA ASP A 76 -4.08 -4.05 -15.65
C ASP A 76 -3.32 -5.10 -14.84
N ILE A 77 -2.68 -4.68 -13.74
CA ILE A 77 -2.03 -5.60 -12.80
C ILE A 77 -3.06 -6.52 -12.16
N ALA A 78 -4.21 -5.97 -11.73
CA ALA A 78 -5.28 -6.76 -11.15
C ALA A 78 -5.80 -7.84 -12.12
N LEU A 79 -5.98 -7.50 -13.38
CA LEU A 79 -6.39 -8.44 -14.43
C LEU A 79 -5.31 -9.49 -14.69
N LEU A 80 -4.06 -9.09 -14.81
CA LEU A 80 -2.93 -9.99 -15.04
C LEU A 80 -2.77 -11.06 -13.96
N TYR A 81 -2.99 -10.68 -12.70
CA TYR A 81 -2.90 -11.58 -11.56
C TYR A 81 -4.23 -12.24 -11.17
N GLU A 82 -5.26 -12.05 -12.00
CA GLU A 82 -6.61 -12.60 -11.78
C GLU A 82 -7.25 -12.19 -10.45
N CYS A 83 -6.94 -10.96 -10.01
CA CYS A 83 -7.54 -10.40 -8.81
C CYS A 83 -9.02 -10.05 -9.05
N LYS A 84 -9.88 -10.40 -8.10
CA LYS A 84 -11.32 -10.09 -8.15
C LYS A 84 -11.63 -8.66 -7.73
N ALA A 85 -10.75 -8.06 -6.95
CA ALA A 85 -10.89 -6.69 -6.49
C ALA A 85 -9.53 -6.03 -6.25
N MET A 86 -9.55 -4.70 -6.29
CA MET A 86 -8.50 -3.86 -5.73
C MET A 86 -8.97 -3.36 -4.37
N ILE A 87 -8.10 -3.39 -3.37
CA ILE A 87 -8.40 -2.87 -2.03
C ILE A 87 -7.81 -1.48 -1.85
N ARG A 88 -8.54 -0.64 -1.12
CA ARG A 88 -8.16 0.74 -0.80
C ARG A 88 -8.47 1.02 0.66
N GLY A 89 -7.61 1.82 1.30
CA GLY A 89 -7.86 2.31 2.65
C GLY A 89 -8.61 3.65 2.63
N LEU A 90 -9.59 3.82 3.49
CA LEU A 90 -10.30 5.09 3.69
C LEU A 90 -10.01 5.63 5.09
N ARG A 91 -9.61 6.90 5.16
CA ARG A 91 -9.34 7.63 6.41
C ARG A 91 -10.17 8.90 6.55
N SER A 92 -10.63 9.48 5.44
CA SER A 92 -11.30 10.77 5.40
C SER A 92 -12.32 10.85 4.25
N LEU A 93 -13.15 11.91 4.26
CA LEU A 93 -14.08 12.20 3.18
C LEU A 93 -13.35 12.51 1.85
N SER A 94 -12.20 13.16 1.91
CA SER A 94 -11.41 13.43 0.70
C SER A 94 -10.87 12.14 0.06
N ASP A 95 -10.49 11.15 0.86
CA ASP A 95 -10.15 9.83 0.35
C ASP A 95 -11.33 9.19 -0.37
N TYR A 96 -12.54 9.28 0.22
CA TYR A 96 -13.76 8.73 -0.37
C TYR A 96 -14.07 9.34 -1.73
N ASP A 97 -14.07 10.67 -1.86
CA ASP A 97 -14.36 11.35 -3.12
C ASP A 97 -13.39 10.94 -4.22
N TYR A 98 -12.11 10.86 -3.91
CA TYR A 98 -11.08 10.40 -4.84
C TYR A 98 -11.30 8.93 -5.26
N GLU A 99 -11.56 8.05 -4.31
CA GLU A 99 -11.75 6.62 -4.58
C GLU A 99 -13.00 6.33 -5.39
N VAL A 100 -14.10 7.08 -5.18
CA VAL A 100 -15.33 6.95 -5.97
C VAL A 100 -15.07 7.25 -7.45
N GLN A 101 -14.33 8.30 -7.76
CA GLN A 101 -13.99 8.65 -9.13
C GLN A 101 -13.07 7.60 -9.77
N LEU A 102 -12.03 7.20 -9.05
CA LEU A 102 -11.05 6.25 -9.54
C LEU A 102 -11.65 4.86 -9.79
N GLN A 103 -12.54 4.41 -8.89
CA GLN A 103 -13.16 3.09 -9.04
C GLN A 103 -14.06 3.00 -10.28
N GLN A 104 -14.76 4.07 -10.65
CA GLN A 104 -15.58 4.07 -11.86
C GLN A 104 -14.72 3.89 -13.13
N VAL A 105 -13.62 4.64 -13.21
CA VAL A 105 -12.66 4.52 -14.30
C VAL A 105 -12.06 3.11 -14.37
N ASN A 106 -11.62 2.58 -13.23
CA ASN A 106 -11.04 1.24 -13.17
C ASN A 106 -12.05 0.15 -13.53
N LYS A 107 -13.31 0.33 -13.14
CA LYS A 107 -14.38 -0.61 -13.49
C LYS A 107 -14.64 -0.65 -14.99
N GLU A 108 -14.66 0.50 -15.67
CA GLU A 108 -14.76 0.58 -17.13
C GLU A 108 -13.55 -0.04 -17.81
N LEU A 109 -12.33 0.31 -17.39
CA LEU A 109 -11.08 -0.22 -17.96
C LEU A 109 -10.94 -1.74 -17.81
N SER A 110 -11.50 -2.31 -16.76
CA SER A 110 -11.51 -3.77 -16.53
C SER A 110 -12.70 -4.47 -17.21
N HIS A 111 -13.50 -3.77 -17.99
CA HIS A 111 -14.77 -4.31 -18.53
C HIS A 111 -15.64 -4.95 -17.43
N HIS A 112 -15.76 -4.28 -16.29
CA HIS A 112 -16.51 -4.70 -15.09
C HIS A 112 -16.00 -5.99 -14.41
N GLN A 113 -14.79 -6.42 -14.69
CA GLN A 113 -14.22 -7.64 -14.08
C GLN A 113 -13.58 -7.43 -12.71
N VAL A 114 -13.09 -6.22 -12.45
CA VAL A 114 -12.40 -5.87 -11.18
C VAL A 114 -13.23 -4.86 -10.41
N ASN A 115 -13.52 -5.19 -9.16
CA ASN A 115 -14.20 -4.28 -8.23
C ASN A 115 -13.18 -3.53 -7.36
N THR A 116 -13.62 -2.47 -6.71
CA THR A 116 -12.87 -1.80 -5.65
C THR A 116 -13.56 -2.04 -4.32
N ILE A 117 -12.78 -2.46 -3.32
CA ILE A 117 -13.24 -2.68 -1.95
C ILE A 117 -12.47 -1.72 -1.05
N CYS A 118 -13.20 -0.93 -0.29
CA CYS A 118 -12.61 0.03 0.65
C CYS A 118 -12.68 -0.51 2.08
N PHE A 119 -11.55 -0.43 2.78
CA PHE A 119 -11.46 -0.74 4.20
C PHE A 119 -11.31 0.56 4.98
N PHE A 120 -12.02 0.67 6.09
CA PHE A 120 -11.80 1.74 7.03
C PHE A 120 -10.55 1.45 7.86
N ALA A 121 -9.64 2.43 7.92
CA ALA A 121 -8.52 2.34 8.84
C ALA A 121 -9.00 2.34 10.29
N ASP A 122 -8.40 1.50 11.14
CA ASP A 122 -8.66 1.53 12.56
C ASP A 122 -8.31 2.90 13.15
N LYS A 123 -8.94 3.24 14.27
CA LYS A 123 -8.86 4.57 14.88
C LYS A 123 -7.42 5.05 15.11
N GLU A 124 -6.54 4.15 15.52
CA GLU A 124 -5.13 4.46 15.78
C GLU A 124 -4.37 4.87 14.52
N TYR A 125 -4.85 4.48 13.34
CA TYR A 125 -4.15 4.67 12.07
C TYR A 125 -4.78 5.72 11.15
N GLN A 126 -5.83 6.41 11.58
CA GLN A 126 -6.56 7.38 10.75
C GLN A 126 -5.68 8.54 10.25
N PHE A 127 -4.67 8.93 11.02
CA PHE A 127 -3.75 10.01 10.69
C PHE A 127 -2.37 9.53 10.23
N VAL A 128 -2.19 8.23 10.04
CA VAL A 128 -0.92 7.65 9.63
C VAL A 128 -0.83 7.59 8.11
N SER A 129 0.11 8.32 7.54
CA SER A 129 0.42 8.28 6.10
C SER A 129 1.93 8.33 5.88
N SER A 130 2.38 7.87 4.72
CA SER A 130 3.80 7.95 4.35
C SER A 130 4.32 9.39 4.36
N SER A 131 3.50 10.36 3.94
CA SER A 131 3.86 11.78 3.93
C SER A 131 4.09 12.32 5.34
N VAL A 132 3.18 12.04 6.28
CA VAL A 132 3.32 12.44 7.69
C VAL A 132 4.54 11.76 8.33
N VAL A 133 4.75 10.48 8.07
CA VAL A 133 5.91 9.75 8.59
C VAL A 133 7.21 10.36 8.10
N LYS A 134 7.32 10.67 6.81
CA LYS A 134 8.51 11.33 6.25
C LYS A 134 8.74 12.71 6.84
N GLU A 135 7.71 13.51 7.01
CA GLU A 135 7.81 14.84 7.63
C GLU A 135 8.35 14.73 9.06
N LEU A 136 7.77 13.86 9.88
CA LEU A 136 8.24 13.64 11.26
C LEU A 136 9.68 13.14 11.30
N PHE A 137 10.04 12.26 10.37
CA PHE A 137 11.41 11.73 10.26
C PHE A 137 12.41 12.83 9.93
N TYR A 138 12.12 13.71 8.97
CA TYR A 138 12.99 14.83 8.63
C TYR A 138 13.10 15.87 9.77
N LEU A 139 12.05 15.99 10.57
CA LEU A 139 12.04 16.85 11.78
C LEU A 139 12.68 16.18 13.01
N ASN A 140 13.30 15.00 12.86
CA ASN A 140 13.90 14.21 13.94
C ASN A 140 12.94 13.85 15.08
N LYS A 141 11.68 13.61 14.73
CA LYS A 141 10.65 13.15 15.67
C LYS A 141 10.63 11.62 15.72
N ASP A 142 10.09 11.10 16.81
CA ASP A 142 9.88 9.66 16.97
C ASP A 142 8.76 9.18 16.04
N ILE A 143 9.07 8.16 15.23
CA ILE A 143 8.14 7.53 14.28
C ILE A 143 7.80 6.09 14.65
N SER A 144 8.24 5.62 15.82
CA SER A 144 8.09 4.22 16.24
C SER A 144 6.64 3.74 16.32
N ASN A 145 5.70 4.66 16.56
CA ASN A 145 4.26 4.33 16.59
C ASN A 145 3.60 4.29 15.19
N TYR A 146 4.32 4.68 14.15
CA TYR A 146 3.75 4.84 12.81
C TYR A 146 4.28 3.83 11.79
N VAL A 147 5.41 3.20 12.07
CA VAL A 147 6.04 2.22 11.19
C VAL A 147 6.54 1.01 11.99
N ASP A 148 6.64 -0.11 11.29
CA ASP A 148 7.26 -1.31 11.87
C ASP A 148 8.74 -1.06 12.19
N PRO A 149 9.31 -1.71 13.23
CA PRO A 149 10.73 -1.59 13.58
C PRO A 149 11.70 -1.84 12.42
N ILE A 150 11.39 -2.75 11.51
CA ILE A 150 12.19 -3.03 10.30
C ILE A 150 12.25 -1.77 9.43
N ILE A 151 11.12 -1.13 9.19
CA ILE A 151 11.03 0.10 8.40
C ILE A 151 11.77 1.25 9.09
N GLN A 152 11.58 1.39 10.40
CA GLN A 152 12.26 2.43 11.19
C GLN A 152 13.80 2.32 11.07
N GLU A 153 14.33 1.12 11.20
CA GLU A 153 15.76 0.86 11.06
C GLU A 153 16.28 1.27 9.68
N LYS A 154 15.58 0.88 8.61
CA LYS A 154 15.94 1.26 7.24
C LYS A 154 15.88 2.77 7.03
N MET A 155 14.89 3.46 7.59
CA MET A 155 14.81 4.92 7.53
C MET A 155 16.00 5.57 8.23
N LEU A 156 16.39 5.10 9.41
CA LEU A 156 17.54 5.62 10.15
C LEU A 156 18.86 5.45 9.36
N THR A 157 19.02 4.39 8.60
CA THR A 157 20.21 4.22 7.74
C THR A 157 20.28 5.25 6.61
N LYS A 158 19.15 5.76 6.14
CA LYS A 158 19.09 6.81 5.10
C LYS A 158 19.58 8.18 5.58
N LYS A 159 19.59 8.44 6.88
CA LYS A 159 20.11 9.69 7.46
C LYS A 159 21.64 9.71 7.59
N ARG A 160 22.27 8.57 7.50
CA ARG A 160 23.73 8.42 7.59
C ARG A 160 24.35 8.54 6.21
#